data_754623b3b7a021bb018a647a83cf28bf
#
_entry.id   754623b3b7a021bb018a647a83cf28bf
#
_cell.length_a   1.000
_cell.length_b   1.000
_cell.length_c   1.000
_cell.angle_alpha   90.00
_cell.angle_beta   90.00
_cell.angle_gamma   90.00
#
_symmetry.space_group_name_H-M   'P 1'
#
loop_
_entity.id
_entity.type
_entity.pdbx_description
1 polymer ?
#
loop_
_entity_poly.entity_id
_entity_poly.type
_entity_poly.pdbx_seq_one_letter_code
_entity_poly.pdbx_strand_id
1 'polypeptide(L)'
;MQFANKLGLLALASLIPFIILYLRRPKPQDRVIPSLMFILQNKKTSKQYNFLRKFLANLLFFVQLLALIGLSLAVAEPFMRIPYDVSLENTVIVLDSSASMQAKENNAMRFDSAIKEAKKALSGKTSIILAENTPLIILEDQDSETASSILDTIKPKATTTNLGDSMLLAKDMLGDRPGRIAVISDFSNIEGPDLLAVKKAISSEEIIVNFIDV
;
A
#
# COMPACT_ATOMS: atom_id res chain seq x y z
N MET A 1 4.63 -5.46 -9.47
CA MET A 1 3.97 -6.21 -8.40
C MET A 1 5.02 -6.63 -7.38
N GLN A 2 4.81 -6.34 -6.12
CA GLN A 2 5.66 -6.78 -5.02
C GLN A 2 4.84 -7.72 -4.14
N PHE A 3 5.50 -8.61 -3.41
CA PHE A 3 4.84 -9.53 -2.49
C PHE A 3 5.29 -9.17 -1.08
N ALA A 4 4.35 -8.96 -0.16
CA ALA A 4 4.65 -8.68 1.25
C ALA A 4 5.28 -9.92 1.90
N ASN A 5 4.77 -11.10 1.58
CA ASN A 5 5.30 -12.37 2.07
C ASN A 5 5.84 -13.23 0.91
N LYS A 6 7.15 -13.11 0.63
CA LYS A 6 7.82 -13.93 -0.41
C LYS A 6 7.80 -15.42 -0.09
N LEU A 7 7.79 -15.79 1.20
CA LEU A 7 7.69 -17.20 1.64
C LEU A 7 6.29 -17.78 1.35
N GLY A 8 5.27 -16.94 1.26
CA GLY A 8 3.93 -17.36 0.85
C GLY A 8 3.88 -18.02 -0.54
N LEU A 9 4.82 -17.65 -1.43
CA LEU A 9 4.93 -18.28 -2.74
C LEU A 9 5.34 -19.77 -2.65
N LEU A 10 5.98 -20.20 -1.55
CA LEU A 10 6.26 -21.62 -1.33
C LEU A 10 4.98 -22.45 -1.18
N ALA A 11 3.86 -21.83 -0.82
CA ALA A 11 2.57 -22.52 -0.79
C ALA A 11 2.15 -23.04 -2.18
N LEU A 12 2.67 -22.46 -3.28
CA LEU A 12 2.48 -23.01 -4.64
C LEU A 12 3.11 -24.39 -4.81
N ALA A 13 4.10 -24.76 -3.99
CA ALA A 13 4.66 -26.11 -4.03
C ALA A 13 3.63 -27.19 -3.67
N SER A 14 2.55 -26.84 -2.97
CA SER A 14 1.44 -27.76 -2.66
C SER A 14 0.72 -28.25 -3.93
N LEU A 15 0.86 -27.54 -5.05
CA LEU A 15 0.31 -27.97 -6.35
C LEU A 15 0.99 -29.25 -6.86
N ILE A 16 2.26 -29.47 -6.53
CA ILE A 16 3.03 -30.65 -7.00
C ILE A 16 2.39 -31.96 -6.48
N PRO A 17 2.23 -32.17 -5.15
CA PRO A 17 1.58 -33.38 -4.66
C PRO A 17 0.12 -33.50 -5.10
N PHE A 18 -0.60 -32.36 -5.22
CA PHE A 18 -1.97 -32.36 -5.71
C PHE A 18 -2.06 -32.90 -7.16
N ILE A 19 -1.19 -32.42 -8.07
CA ILE A 19 -1.14 -32.89 -9.46
C ILE A 19 -0.73 -34.37 -9.52
N ILE A 20 0.25 -34.80 -8.72
CA ILE A 20 0.71 -36.19 -8.67
C ILE A 20 -0.43 -37.11 -8.20
N LEU A 21 -1.18 -36.73 -7.18
CA LEU A 21 -2.32 -37.51 -6.68
C LEU A 21 -3.42 -37.61 -7.74
N TYR A 22 -3.66 -36.52 -8.47
CA TYR A 22 -4.66 -36.53 -9.54
C TYR A 22 -4.26 -37.41 -10.73
N LEU A 23 -2.98 -37.42 -11.11
CA LEU A 23 -2.46 -38.26 -12.19
C LEU A 23 -2.42 -39.74 -11.80
N ARG A 24 -2.31 -40.08 -10.51
CA ARG A 24 -2.31 -41.45 -9.97
C ARG A 24 -3.73 -42.01 -9.81
N ARG A 25 -4.69 -41.66 -10.65
CA ARG A 25 -6.03 -42.26 -10.60
C ARG A 25 -5.92 -43.78 -10.72
N PRO A 26 -6.51 -44.54 -9.78
CA PRO A 26 -6.55 -45.99 -9.91
C PRO A 26 -7.32 -46.36 -11.18
N LYS A 27 -6.75 -47.30 -11.97
CA LYS A 27 -7.43 -47.83 -13.15
C LYS A 27 -8.72 -48.52 -12.68
N PRO A 28 -9.87 -48.29 -13.32
CA PRO A 28 -11.09 -49.01 -13.01
C PRO A 28 -10.81 -50.51 -13.16
N GLN A 29 -11.08 -51.28 -12.11
CA GLN A 29 -11.01 -52.75 -12.19
C GLN A 29 -12.30 -53.22 -12.83
N ASP A 30 -12.20 -53.87 -13.98
CA ASP A 30 -13.30 -54.57 -14.60
C ASP A 30 -13.62 -55.82 -13.77
N ARG A 31 -14.62 -55.75 -12.89
CA ARG A 31 -15.17 -56.91 -12.21
C ARG A 31 -16.27 -57.49 -13.09
N VAL A 32 -16.01 -58.65 -13.63
CA VAL A 32 -17.01 -59.44 -14.37
C VAL A 32 -18.04 -59.96 -13.36
N ILE A 33 -19.26 -59.44 -13.43
CA ILE A 33 -20.39 -59.92 -12.63
C ILE A 33 -21.23 -60.81 -13.53
N PRO A 34 -21.29 -62.15 -13.28
CA PRO A 34 -21.89 -63.12 -14.20
C PRO A 34 -23.39 -62.95 -14.50
N SER A 35 -24.11 -62.13 -13.72
CA SER A 35 -25.58 -62.02 -13.79
C SER A 35 -26.12 -60.77 -14.51
N LEU A 36 -25.28 -60.02 -15.26
CA LEU A 36 -25.66 -58.72 -15.86
C LEU A 36 -26.10 -58.83 -17.33
N MET A 37 -26.22 -60.07 -17.89
CA MET A 37 -26.52 -60.24 -19.29
C MET A 37 -27.89 -59.67 -19.71
N PHE A 38 -28.88 -59.61 -18.76
CA PHE A 38 -30.21 -59.03 -19.01
C PHE A 38 -30.28 -57.49 -18.86
N ILE A 39 -29.32 -56.86 -18.18
CA ILE A 39 -29.34 -55.41 -17.97
C ILE A 39 -28.60 -54.64 -19.06
N LEU A 40 -27.77 -55.34 -19.87
CA LEU A 40 -26.95 -54.70 -20.89
C LEU A 40 -27.70 -54.39 -22.19
N GLN A 41 -28.94 -54.84 -22.36
CA GLN A 41 -29.71 -54.60 -23.59
C GLN A 41 -30.21 -53.19 -23.79
N ASN A 42 -30.08 -52.26 -22.80
CA ASN A 42 -30.66 -50.92 -22.88
C ASN A 42 -29.69 -49.77 -22.63
N LYS A 43 -28.36 -49.99 -22.78
CA LYS A 43 -27.41 -48.84 -22.72
C LYS A 43 -27.13 -48.27 -24.11
N LYS A 44 -28.13 -47.62 -24.72
CA LYS A 44 -27.84 -46.49 -25.60
C LYS A 44 -27.37 -45.31 -24.68
N THR A 45 -26.17 -45.43 -24.11
CA THR A 45 -25.52 -44.32 -23.46
C THR A 45 -25.16 -43.31 -24.54
N SER A 46 -25.95 -42.24 -24.63
CA SER A 46 -25.68 -41.15 -25.55
C SER A 46 -24.26 -40.64 -25.34
N LYS A 47 -23.50 -40.49 -26.42
CA LYS A 47 -22.12 -39.97 -26.41
C LYS A 47 -22.02 -38.63 -25.64
N GLN A 48 -23.11 -37.88 -25.59
CA GLN A 48 -23.24 -36.64 -24.85
C GLN A 48 -23.12 -36.82 -23.33
N TYR A 49 -23.71 -37.88 -22.74
CA TYR A 49 -23.63 -38.14 -21.30
C TYR A 49 -22.20 -38.48 -20.84
N ASN A 50 -21.44 -39.20 -21.69
CA ASN A 50 -20.06 -39.55 -21.39
C ASN A 50 -19.12 -38.32 -21.48
N PHE A 51 -19.41 -37.38 -22.38
CA PHE A 51 -18.65 -36.14 -22.50
C PHE A 51 -18.88 -35.22 -21.30
N LEU A 52 -20.14 -34.98 -20.90
CA LEU A 52 -20.50 -34.19 -19.73
C LEU A 52 -19.91 -34.77 -18.43
N ARG A 53 -19.97 -36.08 -18.25
CA ARG A 53 -19.41 -36.77 -17.09
C ARG A 53 -17.88 -36.63 -17.00
N LYS A 54 -17.19 -36.73 -18.15
CA LYS A 54 -15.74 -36.52 -18.23
C LYS A 54 -15.39 -35.04 -17.97
N PHE A 55 -16.18 -34.12 -18.51
CA PHE A 55 -15.99 -32.68 -18.30
C PHE A 55 -16.23 -32.30 -16.85
N LEU A 56 -17.31 -32.75 -16.22
CA LEU A 56 -17.61 -32.51 -14.81
C LEU A 56 -16.58 -33.15 -13.88
N ALA A 57 -16.03 -34.31 -14.21
CA ALA A 57 -14.95 -34.94 -13.47
C ALA A 57 -13.64 -34.11 -13.53
N ASN A 58 -13.41 -33.43 -14.65
CA ASN A 58 -12.28 -32.53 -14.82
C ASN A 58 -12.56 -31.13 -14.22
N LEU A 59 -13.84 -30.70 -14.22
CA LEU A 59 -14.23 -29.42 -13.63
C LEU A 59 -13.85 -29.34 -12.15
N LEU A 60 -14.10 -30.40 -11.39
CA LEU A 60 -13.72 -30.47 -9.98
C LEU A 60 -12.19 -30.27 -9.79
N PHE A 61 -11.39 -30.87 -10.66
CA PHE A 61 -9.94 -30.66 -10.67
C PHE A 61 -9.58 -29.19 -10.89
N PHE A 62 -10.19 -28.55 -11.89
CA PHE A 62 -9.91 -27.13 -12.17
C PHE A 62 -10.34 -26.22 -11.04
N VAL A 63 -11.50 -26.47 -10.42
CA VAL A 63 -11.96 -25.69 -9.25
C VAL A 63 -11.00 -25.85 -8.08
N GLN A 64 -10.56 -27.05 -7.78
CA GLN A 64 -9.59 -27.31 -6.71
C GLN A 64 -8.22 -26.68 -7.01
N LEU A 65 -7.76 -26.78 -8.26
CA LEU A 65 -6.51 -26.16 -8.71
C LEU A 65 -6.57 -24.63 -8.54
N LEU A 66 -7.66 -24.03 -9.00
CA LEU A 66 -7.87 -22.57 -8.89
C LEU A 66 -7.99 -22.13 -7.43
N ALA A 67 -8.65 -22.90 -6.59
CA ALA A 67 -8.74 -22.63 -5.15
C ALA A 67 -7.36 -22.69 -4.48
N LEU A 68 -6.51 -23.68 -4.81
CA LEU A 68 -5.15 -23.77 -4.27
C LEU A 68 -4.26 -22.61 -4.75
N ILE A 69 -4.36 -22.23 -6.02
CA ILE A 69 -3.64 -21.06 -6.56
C ILE A 69 -4.11 -19.77 -5.83
N GLY A 70 -5.42 -19.58 -5.71
CA GLY A 70 -5.98 -18.41 -5.02
C GLY A 70 -5.54 -18.34 -3.57
N LEU A 71 -5.56 -19.45 -2.85
CA LEU A 71 -5.09 -19.53 -1.46
C LEU A 71 -3.59 -19.20 -1.35
N SER A 72 -2.78 -19.74 -2.26
CA SER A 72 -1.33 -19.47 -2.30
C SER A 72 -1.03 -18.00 -2.57
N LEU A 73 -1.79 -17.36 -3.48
CA LEU A 73 -1.67 -15.94 -3.76
C LEU A 73 -2.15 -15.09 -2.57
N ALA A 74 -3.21 -15.50 -1.89
CA ALA A 74 -3.69 -14.82 -0.68
C ALA A 74 -2.62 -14.80 0.43
N VAL A 75 -1.91 -15.92 0.64
CA VAL A 75 -0.81 -16.01 1.61
C VAL A 75 0.41 -15.19 1.17
N ALA A 76 0.62 -15.02 -0.14
CA ALA A 76 1.72 -14.22 -0.69
C ALA A 76 1.48 -12.71 -0.59
N GLU A 77 0.24 -12.27 -0.32
CA GLU A 77 -0.16 -10.87 -0.18
C GLU A 77 0.42 -9.98 -1.29
N PRO A 78 -0.01 -10.19 -2.55
CA PRO A 78 0.45 -9.34 -3.65
C PRO A 78 -0.04 -7.91 -3.45
N PHE A 79 0.88 -6.94 -3.49
CA PHE A 79 0.52 -5.53 -3.48
C PHE A 79 1.17 -4.79 -4.65
N MET A 80 0.49 -3.76 -5.09
CA MET A 80 0.99 -2.86 -6.12
C MET A 80 1.10 -1.46 -5.52
N ARG A 81 2.29 -0.91 -5.52
CA ARG A 81 2.46 0.52 -5.24
C ARG A 81 2.08 1.27 -6.52
N ILE A 82 0.95 1.92 -6.49
CA ILE A 82 0.56 2.84 -7.55
C ILE A 82 1.17 4.19 -7.17
N PRO A 83 2.16 4.72 -7.93
CA PRO A 83 2.56 6.10 -7.74
C PRO A 83 1.33 6.95 -8.09
N TYR A 84 0.75 7.56 -7.09
CA TYR A 84 -0.32 8.53 -7.29
C TYR A 84 0.39 9.85 -7.63
N ASP A 85 0.59 10.10 -8.89
CA ASP A 85 1.04 11.39 -9.42
C ASP A 85 -0.19 12.31 -9.50
N VAL A 86 -0.75 12.63 -8.34
CA VAL A 86 -1.76 13.67 -8.28
C VAL A 86 -0.98 14.98 -8.32
N SER A 87 -1.05 15.68 -9.43
CA SER A 87 -0.71 17.11 -9.48
C SER A 87 -1.74 17.83 -8.60
N LEU A 88 -1.48 17.85 -7.31
CA LEU A 88 -2.37 18.48 -6.35
C LEU A 88 -2.18 19.99 -6.48
N GLU A 89 -3.29 20.70 -6.71
CA GLU A 89 -3.29 22.14 -6.84
C GLU A 89 -2.87 22.84 -5.55
N ASN A 90 -3.03 22.17 -4.39
CA ASN A 90 -2.70 22.72 -3.09
C ASN A 90 -1.78 21.77 -2.31
N THR A 91 -0.68 22.30 -1.79
CA THR A 91 0.27 21.55 -0.96
C THR A 91 0.53 22.32 0.33
N VAL A 92 0.43 21.64 1.48
CA VAL A 92 0.89 22.19 2.76
C VAL A 92 2.11 21.40 3.21
N ILE A 93 3.22 22.07 3.40
CA ILE A 93 4.47 21.50 3.91
C ILE A 93 4.50 21.74 5.40
N VAL A 94 4.58 20.67 6.19
CA VAL A 94 4.85 20.70 7.61
C VAL A 94 6.30 20.32 7.79
N LEU A 95 7.14 21.30 8.06
CA LEU A 95 8.60 21.14 8.19
C LEU A 95 9.00 21.15 9.65
N ASP A 96 9.64 20.10 10.10
CA ASP A 96 10.22 20.04 11.43
C ASP A 96 11.46 20.92 11.51
N SER A 97 11.45 21.87 12.44
CA SER A 97 12.59 22.77 12.71
C SER A 97 13.19 22.57 14.09
N SER A 98 12.90 21.46 14.76
CA SER A 98 13.35 21.14 16.12
C SER A 98 14.85 20.93 16.25
N ALA A 99 15.29 20.79 17.50
CA ALA A 99 16.70 20.59 17.84
C ALA A 99 17.29 19.30 17.23
N SER A 100 16.50 18.23 17.07
CA SER A 100 16.94 16.96 16.47
C SER A 100 17.36 17.12 15.01
N MET A 101 16.72 18.05 14.29
CA MET A 101 17.02 18.36 12.89
C MET A 101 18.38 19.04 12.68
N GLN A 102 19.02 19.52 13.77
CA GLN A 102 20.40 20.06 13.72
C GLN A 102 21.47 18.96 13.71
N ALA A 103 21.08 17.70 13.93
CA ALA A 103 22.01 16.58 13.90
C ALA A 103 22.67 16.47 12.52
N LYS A 104 23.98 16.13 12.53
CA LYS A 104 24.75 15.91 11.30
C LYS A 104 24.75 14.42 10.95
N GLU A 105 24.36 14.12 9.75
CA GLU A 105 24.46 12.80 9.17
C GLU A 105 25.20 12.89 7.83
N ASN A 106 26.22 12.04 7.63
CA ASN A 106 27.05 12.06 6.41
C ASN A 106 27.61 13.46 6.03
N ASN A 107 28.07 14.26 7.00
CA ASN A 107 28.58 15.61 6.82
C ASN A 107 27.55 16.71 6.42
N ALA A 108 26.27 16.39 6.30
CA ALA A 108 25.17 17.33 6.09
C ALA A 108 24.28 17.40 7.32
N MET A 109 23.62 18.53 7.56
CA MET A 109 22.57 18.60 8.58
C MET A 109 21.32 17.86 8.06
N ARG A 110 20.61 17.18 8.93
CA ARG A 110 19.29 16.58 8.59
C ARG A 110 18.34 17.64 8.05
N PHE A 111 18.40 18.85 8.62
CA PHE A 111 17.60 19.97 8.15
C PHE A 111 17.86 20.33 6.67
N ASP A 112 19.11 20.25 6.20
CA ASP A 112 19.43 20.51 4.79
C ASP A 112 18.81 19.44 3.88
N SER A 113 18.74 18.20 4.37
CA SER A 113 18.03 17.11 3.67
C SER A 113 16.52 17.34 3.67
N ALA A 114 15.97 17.81 4.79
CA ALA A 114 14.55 18.16 4.90
C ALA A 114 14.16 19.27 3.92
N ILE A 115 14.97 20.32 3.79
CA ILE A 115 14.75 21.40 2.82
C ILE A 115 14.74 20.84 1.38
N LYS A 116 15.66 19.92 1.05
CA LYS A 116 15.69 19.29 -0.28
C LYS A 116 14.43 18.49 -0.56
N GLU A 117 13.96 17.70 0.41
CA GLU A 117 12.73 16.93 0.27
C GLU A 117 11.50 17.85 0.22
N ALA A 118 11.49 18.93 1.01
CA ALA A 118 10.45 19.95 0.97
C ALA A 118 10.34 20.57 -0.44
N LYS A 119 11.48 20.91 -1.05
CA LYS A 119 11.48 21.45 -2.43
C LYS A 119 10.97 20.47 -3.48
N LYS A 120 11.25 19.17 -3.32
CA LYS A 120 10.68 18.13 -4.20
C LYS A 120 9.16 17.97 -4.01
N ALA A 121 8.68 18.30 -2.82
CA ALA A 121 7.27 18.22 -2.49
C ALA A 121 6.46 19.45 -2.94
N LEU A 122 7.09 20.51 -3.41
CA LEU A 122 6.39 21.70 -3.93
C LEU A 122 5.51 21.35 -5.12
N SER A 123 4.24 21.75 -5.07
CA SER A 123 3.30 21.56 -6.17
C SER A 123 2.12 22.54 -6.04
N GLY A 124 1.79 23.20 -7.13
CA GLY A 124 0.67 24.14 -7.17
C GLY A 124 0.83 25.27 -6.18
N LYS A 125 -0.26 25.64 -5.49
CA LYS A 125 -0.22 26.59 -4.39
C LYS A 125 0.32 25.91 -3.14
N THR A 126 1.32 26.53 -2.54
CA THR A 126 2.05 25.95 -1.40
C THR A 126 1.92 26.82 -0.16
N SER A 127 1.64 26.17 0.95
CA SER A 127 1.72 26.75 2.29
C SER A 127 2.81 26.04 3.09
N ILE A 128 3.48 26.75 3.99
CA ILE A 128 4.57 26.22 4.81
C ILE A 128 4.28 26.48 6.29
N ILE A 129 4.29 25.40 7.07
CA ILE A 129 4.18 25.40 8.53
C ILE A 129 5.48 24.87 9.12
N LEU A 130 6.06 25.58 10.07
CA LEU A 130 7.13 25.05 10.91
C LEU A 130 6.51 24.33 12.11
N ALA A 131 6.88 23.06 12.26
CA ALA A 131 6.52 22.27 13.42
C ALA A 131 7.51 22.54 14.56
N GLU A 132 7.15 23.45 15.40
CA GLU A 132 7.81 23.77 16.66
C GLU A 132 6.90 23.35 17.82
N ASN A 133 7.24 23.70 19.06
CA ASN A 133 6.34 23.48 20.21
C ASN A 133 4.94 24.06 19.95
N THR A 134 4.87 25.21 19.30
CA THR A 134 3.63 25.78 18.75
C THR A 134 3.80 25.91 17.23
N PRO A 135 2.89 25.34 16.42
CA PRO A 135 2.97 25.45 14.97
C PRO A 135 3.00 26.90 14.48
N LEU A 136 3.88 27.20 13.54
CA LEU A 136 4.06 28.54 12.99
C LEU A 136 3.84 28.54 11.48
N ILE A 137 2.86 29.30 10.99
CA ILE A 137 2.64 29.51 9.55
C ILE A 137 3.69 30.50 9.04
N ILE A 138 4.51 30.08 8.08
CA ILE A 138 5.53 30.92 7.45
C ILE A 138 5.04 31.46 6.10
N LEU A 139 4.26 30.64 5.38
CA LEU A 139 3.78 30.97 4.06
C LEU A 139 2.39 30.41 3.85
N GLU A 140 1.51 31.16 3.20
CA GLU A 140 0.15 30.72 2.89
C GLU A 140 -0.17 30.95 1.42
N ASP A 141 -0.65 29.90 0.74
CA ASP A 141 -1.20 29.89 -0.62
C ASP A 141 -0.35 30.64 -1.68
N GLN A 142 0.98 30.49 -1.64
CA GLN A 142 1.89 31.08 -2.62
C GLN A 142 2.31 30.06 -3.70
N ASP A 143 2.90 30.57 -4.76
CA ASP A 143 3.46 29.73 -5.82
C ASP A 143 4.71 28.97 -5.37
N SER A 144 5.04 27.89 -6.09
CA SER A 144 6.18 27.03 -5.76
C SER A 144 7.54 27.73 -5.80
N GLU A 145 7.68 28.79 -6.62
CA GLU A 145 8.93 29.56 -6.73
C GLU A 145 9.17 30.40 -5.47
N THR A 146 8.14 31.11 -5.02
CA THR A 146 8.17 31.86 -3.76
C THR A 146 8.39 30.93 -2.57
N ALA A 147 7.67 29.79 -2.53
CA ALA A 147 7.83 28.79 -1.49
C ALA A 147 9.27 28.22 -1.43
N SER A 148 9.89 27.94 -2.59
CA SER A 148 11.27 27.47 -2.68
C SER A 148 12.26 28.50 -2.13
N SER A 149 12.04 29.78 -2.45
CA SER A 149 12.91 30.86 -1.95
C SER A 149 12.81 31.05 -0.43
N ILE A 150 11.60 30.92 0.12
CA ILE A 150 11.37 30.99 1.56
C ILE A 150 12.03 29.80 2.27
N LEU A 151 11.92 28.58 1.74
CA LEU A 151 12.55 27.39 2.31
C LEU A 151 14.07 27.58 2.49
N ASP A 152 14.75 28.28 1.58
CA ASP A 152 16.19 28.56 1.70
C ASP A 152 16.54 29.53 2.82
N THR A 153 15.60 30.29 3.35
CA THR A 153 15.82 31.25 4.44
C THR A 153 15.58 30.67 5.83
N ILE A 154 14.86 29.52 5.88
CA ILE A 154 14.50 28.88 7.14
C ILE A 154 15.72 28.21 7.76
N LYS A 155 15.84 28.33 9.09
CA LYS A 155 16.90 27.69 9.87
C LYS A 155 16.29 26.88 11.01
N PRO A 156 16.92 25.74 11.37
CA PRO A 156 16.44 24.93 12.48
C PRO A 156 16.59 25.68 13.78
N LYS A 157 15.70 25.45 14.73
CA LYS A 157 15.68 26.05 16.04
C LYS A 157 15.93 25.00 17.14
N ALA A 158 16.36 25.43 18.32
CA ALA A 158 16.56 24.55 19.46
C ALA A 158 15.24 24.40 20.27
N THR A 159 14.16 23.99 19.59
CA THR A 159 12.82 23.77 20.18
C THR A 159 12.43 22.31 20.10
N THR A 160 11.38 21.92 20.84
CA THR A 160 10.69 20.64 20.65
C THR A 160 9.77 20.74 19.44
N THR A 161 9.32 19.60 18.94
CA THR A 161 8.40 19.53 17.80
C THR A 161 7.03 19.01 18.21
N ASN A 162 5.98 19.62 17.67
CA ASN A 162 4.59 19.16 17.79
C ASN A 162 4.01 18.96 16.39
N LEU A 163 4.34 17.82 15.80
CA LEU A 163 3.89 17.48 14.45
C LEU A 163 2.39 17.26 14.38
N GLY A 164 1.78 16.69 15.43
CA GLY A 164 0.36 16.40 15.45
C GLY A 164 -0.50 17.66 15.30
N ASP A 165 -0.25 18.67 16.12
CA ASP A 165 -0.98 19.94 16.03
C ASP A 165 -0.64 20.68 14.73
N SER A 166 0.60 20.57 14.23
CA SER A 166 1.00 21.13 12.94
C SER A 166 0.22 20.50 11.77
N MET A 167 -0.04 19.19 11.84
CA MET A 167 -0.87 18.48 10.84
C MET A 167 -2.35 18.90 10.91
N LEU A 168 -2.90 19.10 12.11
CA LEU A 168 -4.26 19.62 12.28
C LEU A 168 -4.38 21.03 11.70
N LEU A 169 -3.42 21.90 12.01
CA LEU A 169 -3.35 23.24 11.41
C LEU A 169 -3.25 23.18 9.88
N ALA A 170 -2.45 22.27 9.33
CA ALA A 170 -2.34 22.06 7.89
C ALA A 170 -3.68 21.64 7.25
N LYS A 171 -4.47 20.80 7.94
CA LYS A 171 -5.82 20.45 7.51
C LYS A 171 -6.74 21.66 7.52
N ASP A 172 -6.69 22.48 8.58
CA ASP A 172 -7.51 23.68 8.68
C ASP A 172 -7.18 24.69 7.59
N MET A 173 -5.90 24.84 7.20
CA MET A 173 -5.48 25.68 6.08
C MET A 173 -5.97 25.18 4.72
N LEU A 174 -6.04 23.87 4.51
CA LEU A 174 -6.64 23.30 3.31
C LEU A 174 -8.17 23.48 3.27
N GLY A 175 -8.82 23.40 4.44
CA GLY A 175 -10.27 23.40 4.55
C GLY A 175 -10.87 22.21 3.80
N ASP A 176 -11.80 22.49 2.89
CA ASP A 176 -12.44 21.49 2.02
C ASP A 176 -11.77 21.38 0.63
N ARG A 177 -10.63 22.05 0.43
CA ARG A 177 -9.91 21.99 -0.83
C ARG A 177 -9.13 20.67 -0.97
N PRO A 178 -9.15 20.01 -2.13
CA PRO A 178 -8.31 18.86 -2.37
C PRO A 178 -6.83 19.28 -2.31
N GLY A 179 -6.01 18.45 -1.64
CA GLY A 179 -4.64 18.82 -1.44
C GLY A 179 -3.78 17.73 -0.81
N ARG A 180 -2.51 18.09 -0.62
CA ARG A 180 -1.52 17.22 0.02
C ARG A 180 -0.91 17.91 1.23
N ILE A 181 -0.75 17.15 2.31
CA ILE A 181 0.05 17.53 3.48
C ILE A 181 1.33 16.69 3.46
N ALA A 182 2.48 17.34 3.28
CA ALA A 182 3.80 16.71 3.34
C ALA A 182 4.43 17.02 4.67
N VAL A 183 4.58 16.01 5.53
CA VAL A 183 5.19 16.12 6.85
C VAL A 183 6.63 15.63 6.74
N ILE A 184 7.59 16.50 7.01
CA ILE A 184 9.03 16.24 6.85
C ILE A 184 9.71 16.40 8.19
N SER A 185 10.23 15.30 8.75
CA SER A 185 10.83 15.24 10.08
C SER A 185 11.70 13.97 10.18
N ASP A 186 12.55 13.90 11.21
CA ASP A 186 13.22 12.67 11.65
C ASP A 186 12.31 11.85 12.60
N PHE A 187 11.11 12.33 12.86
CA PHE A 187 10.11 11.74 13.74
C PHE A 187 10.61 11.41 15.15
N SER A 188 11.65 12.15 15.62
CA SER A 188 12.20 12.04 16.96
C SER A 188 11.51 13.02 17.93
N ASN A 189 11.39 12.63 19.21
CA ASN A 189 10.89 13.50 20.29
C ASN A 189 9.59 14.23 19.95
N ILE A 190 8.60 13.49 19.52
CA ILE A 190 7.30 14.02 19.11
C ILE A 190 6.49 14.33 20.35
N GLU A 191 6.10 15.60 20.51
CA GLU A 191 5.10 16.05 21.46
C GLU A 191 3.72 16.14 20.77
N GLY A 192 2.65 16.17 21.57
CA GLY A 192 1.29 16.33 21.09
C GLY A 192 0.58 15.03 20.75
N PRO A 193 -0.49 15.08 19.92
CA PRO A 193 -1.28 13.93 19.58
C PRO A 193 -0.56 12.91 18.69
N ASP A 194 -0.96 11.64 18.78
CA ASP A 194 -0.41 10.54 17.98
C ASP A 194 -0.54 10.80 16.49
N LEU A 195 0.58 10.73 15.76
CA LEU A 195 0.64 11.08 14.34
C LEU A 195 -0.20 10.16 13.44
N LEU A 196 -0.26 8.87 13.79
CA LEU A 196 -1.03 7.92 12.98
C LEU A 196 -2.54 8.12 13.20
N ALA A 197 -2.93 8.46 14.44
CA ALA A 197 -4.31 8.81 14.76
C ALA A 197 -4.73 10.09 14.04
N VAL A 198 -3.89 11.13 14.08
CA VAL A 198 -4.12 12.40 13.37
C VAL A 198 -4.16 12.16 11.87
N LYS A 199 -3.20 11.43 11.29
CA LYS A 199 -3.20 11.08 9.86
C LYS A 199 -4.51 10.42 9.47
N LYS A 200 -4.97 9.43 10.24
CA LYS A 200 -6.23 8.72 9.96
C LYS A 200 -7.45 9.65 10.04
N ALA A 201 -7.43 10.62 10.95
CA ALA A 201 -8.53 11.56 11.13
C ALA A 201 -8.63 12.59 9.99
N ILE A 202 -7.49 13.04 9.45
CA ILE A 202 -7.45 14.10 8.43
C ILE A 202 -7.36 13.57 6.99
N SER A 203 -6.90 12.32 6.79
CA SER A 203 -6.84 11.72 5.45
C SER A 203 -8.23 11.43 4.93
N SER A 204 -8.49 11.84 3.69
CA SER A 204 -9.74 11.59 2.95
C SER A 204 -9.40 11.25 1.50
N GLU A 205 -10.43 11.05 0.66
CA GLU A 205 -10.22 10.89 -0.80
C GLU A 205 -9.61 12.14 -1.43
N GLU A 206 -9.82 13.31 -0.83
CA GLU A 206 -9.37 14.60 -1.34
C GLU A 206 -8.08 15.11 -0.66
N ILE A 207 -7.71 14.58 0.52
CA ILE A 207 -6.53 15.01 1.27
C ILE A 207 -5.59 13.85 1.51
N ILE A 208 -4.39 13.95 0.94
CA ILE A 208 -3.34 12.96 1.05
C ILE A 208 -2.28 13.43 2.06
N VAL A 209 -1.97 12.60 3.03
CA VAL A 209 -0.91 12.87 4.02
C VAL A 209 0.28 11.97 3.77
N ASN A 210 1.42 12.58 3.46
CA ASN A 210 2.70 11.90 3.23
C ASN A 210 3.67 12.20 4.37
N PHE A 211 4.27 11.15 4.94
CA PHE A 211 5.38 11.25 5.88
C PHE A 211 6.70 11.03 5.13
N ILE A 212 7.64 11.95 5.29
CA ILE A 212 8.96 11.95 4.65
C ILE A 212 9.99 11.99 5.78
N ASP A 213 10.70 10.89 5.93
CA ASP A 213 11.78 10.71 6.91
C ASP A 213 13.11 11.22 6.34
N VAL A 214 13.90 11.91 7.16
CA VAL A 214 15.15 12.61 6.77
C VAL A 214 16.28 12.43 7.77
#